data_0ab5d8268acb573d8b767a403ea249f5
#
_entry.id   0ab5d8268acb573d8b767a403ea249f5
#
_cell.length_a   1.000
_cell.length_b   1.000
_cell.length_c   1.000
_cell.angle_alpha   90.00
_cell.angle_beta   90.00
_cell.angle_gamma   90.00
#
_symmetry.space_group_name_H-M   'P 1'
#
loop_
_entity.id
_entity.type
_entity.pdbx_description
1 polymer ?
#
loop_
_entity_poly.entity_id
_entity_poly.type
_entity_poly.pdbx_seq_one_letter_code
_entity_poly.pdbx_strand_id
1 'polypeptide(L)'
;DYPVNIIYEPLILGTGGAVKNIFNYTRSKKICVVNSDIFWGKGNKLEIVKFLEDFNKIKHCKILLSKKENFLGLKRNTGDFNIHNGIVLPFNYSNEIIYYSGLQIVTKNIFAKSKKVFSMNKIWDHLILKKKLRGKLIKSKILHIGDKKSFEET
;
A
#
# COMPACT_ATOMS: atom_id res chain seq x y z
N ASP A 1 25.17 -4.44 -6.58
CA ASP A 1 23.99 -4.32 -7.45
C ASP A 1 22.93 -5.35 -7.03
N TYR A 2 21.69 -4.93 -6.91
CA TYR A 2 20.57 -5.85 -6.66
C TYR A 2 20.00 -6.29 -8.00
N PRO A 3 19.64 -7.57 -8.21
CA PRO A 3 19.01 -8.03 -9.43
C PRO A 3 17.63 -7.39 -9.59
N VAL A 4 17.42 -6.71 -10.73
CA VAL A 4 16.13 -6.10 -11.08
C VAL A 4 15.53 -6.85 -12.25
N ASN A 5 14.26 -7.25 -12.13
CA ASN A 5 13.48 -7.84 -13.21
C ASN A 5 12.41 -6.86 -13.66
N ILE A 6 12.38 -6.54 -14.94
CA ILE A 6 11.35 -5.69 -15.55
C ILE A 6 10.29 -6.61 -16.15
N ILE A 7 9.03 -6.39 -15.75
CA ILE A 7 7.88 -7.13 -16.27
C ILE A 7 7.10 -6.20 -17.18
N TYR A 8 7.10 -6.50 -18.48
CA TYR A 8 6.31 -5.76 -19.46
C TYR A 8 4.83 -6.18 -19.40
N GLU A 9 3.94 -5.21 -19.34
CA GLU A 9 2.49 -5.41 -19.38
C GLU A 9 1.92 -4.87 -20.71
N PRO A 10 1.60 -5.74 -21.69
CA PRO A 10 1.03 -5.31 -22.98
C PRO A 10 -0.39 -4.76 -22.84
N LEU A 11 -1.04 -5.00 -21.72
CA LEU A 11 -2.35 -4.49 -21.35
C LEU A 11 -2.27 -3.89 -19.96
N ILE A 12 -2.84 -2.71 -19.76
CA ILE A 12 -2.93 -2.07 -18.43
C ILE A 12 -3.81 -2.93 -17.52
N LEU A 13 -3.20 -3.59 -16.54
CA LEU A 13 -3.87 -4.52 -15.62
C LEU A 13 -4.57 -3.81 -14.45
N GLY A 14 -4.26 -2.54 -14.23
CA GLY A 14 -4.62 -1.82 -13.02
C GLY A 14 -3.79 -2.28 -11.82
N THR A 15 -3.82 -1.52 -10.72
CA THR A 15 -2.93 -1.74 -9.55
C THR A 15 -3.05 -3.15 -8.95
N GLY A 16 -4.25 -3.69 -8.85
CA GLY A 16 -4.48 -5.04 -8.33
C GLY A 16 -4.07 -6.14 -9.30
N GLY A 17 -4.35 -5.94 -10.60
CA GLY A 17 -3.96 -6.88 -11.65
C GLY A 17 -2.45 -6.97 -11.83
N ALA A 18 -1.74 -5.83 -11.79
CA ALA A 18 -0.28 -5.77 -11.81
C ALA A 18 0.34 -6.54 -10.65
N VAL A 19 -0.11 -6.29 -9.42
CA VAL A 19 0.37 -7.03 -8.23
C VAL A 19 0.08 -8.53 -8.34
N LYS A 20 -1.11 -8.91 -8.81
CA LYS A 20 -1.44 -10.32 -9.06
C LYS A 20 -0.50 -10.94 -10.08
N ASN A 21 -0.18 -10.21 -11.16
CA ASN A 21 0.69 -10.68 -12.25
C ASN A 21 2.11 -11.01 -11.77
N ILE A 22 2.67 -10.25 -10.82
CA ILE A 22 3.99 -10.50 -10.24
C ILE A 22 4.12 -11.93 -9.71
N PHE A 23 3.04 -12.52 -9.17
CA PHE A 23 3.07 -13.90 -8.66
C PHE A 23 3.26 -14.98 -9.73
N ASN A 24 3.24 -14.64 -11.02
CA ASN A 24 3.62 -15.54 -12.11
C ASN A 24 5.14 -15.57 -12.33
N TYR A 25 5.86 -14.58 -11.81
CA TYR A 25 7.32 -14.40 -11.98
C TYR A 25 8.12 -14.68 -10.71
N THR A 26 7.45 -15.07 -9.62
CA THR A 26 8.11 -15.42 -8.36
C THR A 26 7.55 -16.71 -7.77
N ARG A 27 8.41 -17.46 -7.10
CA ARG A 27 8.01 -18.63 -6.29
C ARG A 27 7.46 -18.23 -4.93
N SER A 28 7.64 -17.00 -4.52
CA SER A 28 7.15 -16.51 -3.24
C SER A 28 5.61 -16.50 -3.21
N LYS A 29 5.06 -16.96 -2.08
CA LYS A 29 3.60 -16.86 -1.81
C LYS A 29 3.22 -15.52 -1.19
N LYS A 30 4.21 -14.64 -0.95
CA LYS A 30 4.04 -13.35 -0.29
C LYS A 30 5.08 -12.37 -0.84
N ILE A 31 4.67 -11.13 -1.08
CA ILE A 31 5.54 -10.06 -1.57
C ILE A 31 5.28 -8.76 -0.81
N CYS A 32 6.29 -7.91 -0.80
CA CYS A 32 6.17 -6.50 -0.44
C CYS A 32 5.99 -5.69 -1.72
N VAL A 33 5.02 -4.80 -1.74
CA VAL A 33 4.72 -3.92 -2.88
C VAL A 33 4.93 -2.48 -2.46
N VAL A 34 5.63 -1.75 -3.30
CA VAL A 34 6.00 -0.35 -3.07
C VAL A 34 5.52 0.48 -4.26
N ASN A 35 4.84 1.58 -3.99
CA ASN A 35 4.52 2.57 -5.02
C ASN A 35 5.76 3.40 -5.34
N SER A 36 5.98 3.70 -6.62
CA SER A 36 7.15 4.44 -7.10
C SER A 36 7.09 5.96 -6.88
N ASP A 37 5.92 6.48 -6.52
CA ASP A 37 5.61 7.90 -6.30
C ASP A 37 5.66 8.32 -4.82
N ILE A 38 6.11 7.43 -3.93
CA ILE A 38 6.25 7.69 -2.49
C ILE A 38 7.72 7.67 -2.11
N PHE A 39 8.15 8.71 -1.40
CA PHE A 39 9.48 8.84 -0.84
C PHE A 39 9.49 8.69 0.68
N TRP A 40 10.38 7.84 1.16
CA TRP A 40 10.70 7.67 2.57
C TRP A 40 12.12 8.15 2.85
N GLY A 41 12.26 9.12 3.73
CA GLY A 41 13.57 9.60 4.17
C GLY A 41 14.20 8.72 5.25
N LYS A 42 15.39 9.11 5.71
CA LYS A 42 16.12 8.41 6.78
C LYS A 42 15.30 8.24 8.06
N GLY A 43 14.42 9.20 8.39
CA GLY A 43 13.55 9.18 9.56
C GLY A 43 12.48 8.05 9.53
N ASN A 44 12.14 7.55 8.35
CA ASN A 44 11.15 6.48 8.20
C ASN A 44 11.73 5.07 8.39
N LYS A 45 13.07 4.91 8.35
CA LYS A 45 13.75 3.61 8.31
C LYS A 45 13.27 2.65 9.40
N LEU A 46 13.27 3.10 10.66
CA LEU A 46 12.88 2.23 11.78
C LEU A 46 11.42 1.80 11.73
N GLU A 47 10.52 2.67 11.27
CA GLU A 47 9.10 2.37 11.16
C GLU A 47 8.81 1.39 10.03
N ILE A 48 9.53 1.52 8.90
CA ILE A 48 9.47 0.58 7.77
C ILE A 48 10.01 -0.80 8.20
N VAL A 49 11.17 -0.85 8.85
CA VAL A 49 11.72 -2.11 9.38
C VAL A 49 10.71 -2.79 10.30
N LYS A 50 10.16 -2.07 11.28
CA LYS A 50 9.11 -2.58 12.17
C LYS A 50 7.83 -3.01 11.46
N PHE A 51 7.51 -2.40 10.31
CA PHE A 51 6.39 -2.84 9.47
C PHE A 51 6.70 -4.18 8.80
N LEU A 52 7.93 -4.35 8.32
CA LEU A 52 8.40 -5.55 7.62
C LEU A 52 8.67 -6.74 8.56
N GLU A 53 8.95 -6.53 9.86
CA GLU A 53 9.13 -7.60 10.85
C GLU A 53 7.94 -8.56 10.91
N ASP A 54 6.74 -8.07 10.62
CA ASP A 54 5.55 -8.90 10.56
C ASP A 54 5.37 -9.66 9.24
N PHE A 55 6.31 -9.52 8.28
CA PHE A 55 6.15 -10.08 6.93
C PHE A 55 5.72 -11.55 6.96
N ASN A 56 6.37 -12.38 7.75
CA ASN A 56 6.07 -13.81 7.83
C ASN A 56 4.72 -14.12 8.51
N LYS A 57 4.25 -13.24 9.41
CA LYS A 57 3.00 -13.41 10.16
C LYS A 57 1.76 -13.00 9.36
N ILE A 58 1.91 -12.22 8.27
CA ILE A 58 0.77 -11.75 7.48
C ILE A 58 0.13 -12.89 6.71
N LYS A 59 -1.17 -13.12 6.95
CA LYS A 59 -1.97 -14.17 6.29
C LYS A 59 -2.73 -13.69 5.05
N HIS A 60 -2.98 -12.39 4.92
CA HIS A 60 -3.74 -11.78 3.82
C HIS A 60 -3.05 -10.54 3.27
N CYS A 61 -3.30 -9.39 3.87
CA CYS A 61 -2.72 -8.11 3.47
C CYS A 61 -2.49 -7.23 4.70
N LYS A 62 -1.36 -6.49 4.69
CA LYS A 62 -1.06 -5.42 5.64
C LYS A 62 -0.59 -4.20 4.87
N ILE A 63 -1.16 -3.05 5.16
CA ILE A 63 -0.85 -1.77 4.51
C ILE A 63 -0.22 -0.80 5.50
N LEU A 64 0.71 0.01 5.03
CA LEU A 64 1.26 1.13 5.78
C LEU A 64 0.38 2.35 5.51
N LEU A 65 0.03 3.07 6.55
CA LEU A 65 -0.87 4.22 6.55
C LEU A 65 -0.17 5.44 7.14
N SER A 66 -0.58 6.61 6.71
CA SER A 66 -0.11 7.88 7.27
C SER A 66 -1.28 8.82 7.51
N LYS A 67 -1.21 9.60 8.59
CA LYS A 67 -2.14 10.72 8.80
C LYS A 67 -1.83 11.84 7.80
N LYS A 68 -2.86 12.64 7.45
CA LYS A 68 -2.74 13.77 6.54
C LYS A 68 -1.59 14.72 6.91
N GLU A 69 -1.43 15.04 8.17
CA GLU A 69 -0.40 15.95 8.70
C GLU A 69 1.04 15.50 8.43
N ASN A 70 1.24 14.19 8.25
CA ASN A 70 2.54 13.56 7.97
C ASN A 70 2.71 13.19 6.49
N PHE A 71 1.69 13.44 5.65
CA PHE A 71 1.70 13.07 4.23
C PHE A 71 1.87 14.31 3.35
N LEU A 72 3.09 14.64 2.98
CA LEU A 72 3.42 15.82 2.18
C LEU A 72 3.13 15.55 0.69
N GLY A 73 2.76 16.61 -0.05
CA GLY A 73 2.52 16.54 -1.50
C GLY A 73 1.12 16.06 -1.90
N LEU A 74 0.28 15.58 -0.98
CA LEU A 74 -1.09 15.15 -1.27
C LEU A 74 -2.11 16.18 -0.78
N LYS A 75 -2.83 16.82 -1.71
CA LYS A 75 -3.71 17.98 -1.41
C LYS A 75 -5.22 17.63 -1.34
N ARG A 76 -5.62 16.39 -1.09
CA ARG A 76 -7.04 16.04 -0.98
C ARG A 76 -7.52 16.06 0.48
N ASN A 77 -8.82 16.30 0.67
CA ASN A 77 -9.45 16.37 1.98
C ASN A 77 -10.29 15.12 2.35
N THR A 78 -10.21 14.06 1.54
CA THR A 78 -10.85 12.77 1.80
C THR A 78 -9.77 11.74 2.06
N GLY A 79 -9.90 10.98 3.16
CA GLY A 79 -8.98 9.88 3.48
C GLY A 79 -9.26 8.64 2.63
N ASP A 80 -8.34 7.69 2.68
CA ASP A 80 -8.55 6.37 2.08
C ASP A 80 -9.24 5.43 3.06
N PHE A 81 -8.86 5.52 4.32
CA PHE A 81 -9.23 4.54 5.35
C PHE A 81 -9.36 5.18 6.73
N ASN A 82 -9.94 4.41 7.64
CA ASN A 82 -9.77 4.55 9.08
C ASN A 82 -9.04 3.32 9.63
N ILE A 83 -8.55 3.41 10.86
CA ILE A 83 -7.89 2.29 11.53
C ILE A 83 -8.28 2.24 13.00
N HIS A 84 -8.58 1.03 13.50
CA HIS A 84 -8.81 0.78 14.92
C HIS A 84 -8.14 -0.53 15.33
N ASN A 85 -7.28 -0.48 16.34
CA ASN A 85 -6.53 -1.64 16.86
C ASN A 85 -5.83 -2.46 15.76
N GLY A 86 -5.23 -1.78 14.76
CA GLY A 86 -4.53 -2.41 13.65
C GLY A 86 -5.44 -3.05 12.59
N ILE A 87 -6.76 -2.89 12.68
CA ILE A 87 -7.73 -3.30 11.67
C ILE A 87 -8.10 -2.07 10.85
N VAL A 88 -7.96 -2.18 9.53
CA VAL A 88 -8.36 -1.12 8.59
C VAL A 88 -9.87 -1.15 8.39
N LEU A 89 -10.46 0.03 8.41
CA LEU A 89 -11.90 0.27 8.29
C LEU A 89 -12.17 1.19 7.10
N PRO A 90 -13.40 1.23 6.57
CA PRO A 90 -13.79 2.22 5.57
C PRO A 90 -13.58 3.64 6.09
N PHE A 91 -13.27 4.57 5.18
CA PHE A 91 -13.16 5.98 5.54
C PHE A 91 -14.50 6.51 6.08
N ASN A 92 -14.42 7.28 7.15
CA ASN A 92 -15.55 8.00 7.74
C ASN A 92 -15.12 9.45 7.97
N TYR A 93 -15.90 10.40 7.47
CA TYR A 93 -15.63 11.86 7.54
C TYR A 93 -15.58 12.43 8.97
N SER A 94 -16.09 11.73 9.96
CA SER A 94 -16.00 12.13 11.37
C SER A 94 -14.65 11.83 12.02
N ASN A 95 -13.77 11.12 11.34
CA ASN A 95 -12.47 10.68 11.86
C ASN A 95 -11.30 11.43 11.21
N GLU A 96 -10.10 11.17 11.71
CA GLU A 96 -8.86 11.68 11.13
C GLU A 96 -8.71 11.23 9.67
N ILE A 97 -8.14 12.10 8.85
CA ILE A 97 -7.83 11.79 7.46
C ILE A 97 -6.57 10.95 7.40
N ILE A 98 -6.71 9.71 6.96
CA ILE A 98 -5.62 8.74 6.84
C ILE A 98 -5.51 8.28 5.40
N TYR A 99 -4.29 8.24 4.89
CA TYR A 99 -3.94 7.82 3.52
C TYR A 99 -3.14 6.52 3.50
N TYR A 100 -3.29 5.76 2.44
CA TYR A 100 -2.37 4.68 2.09
C TYR A 100 -1.00 5.28 1.71
N SER A 101 0.06 4.80 2.34
CA SER A 101 1.41 5.35 2.18
C SER A 101 2.27 4.64 1.14
N GLY A 102 1.66 3.91 0.21
CA GLY A 102 2.39 3.28 -0.90
C GLY A 102 3.12 1.99 -0.56
N LEU A 103 3.06 1.48 0.68
CA LEU A 103 3.73 0.25 1.09
C LEU A 103 2.73 -0.78 1.59
N GLN A 104 2.78 -2.00 1.04
CA GLN A 104 1.94 -3.10 1.49
C GLN A 104 2.64 -4.46 1.42
N ILE A 105 2.22 -5.37 2.28
CA ILE A 105 2.56 -6.78 2.23
C ILE A 105 1.32 -7.54 1.79
N VAL A 106 1.43 -8.34 0.73
CA VAL A 106 0.30 -9.10 0.18
C VAL A 106 0.66 -10.56 0.01
N THR A 107 -0.33 -11.43 0.17
CA THR A 107 -0.20 -12.88 -0.06
C THR A 107 -0.91 -13.28 -1.34
N LYS A 108 -0.40 -14.29 -2.06
CA LYS A 108 -0.96 -14.77 -3.34
C LYS A 108 -2.43 -15.19 -3.24
N ASN A 109 -2.83 -15.77 -2.12
CA ASN A 109 -4.17 -16.33 -1.92
C ASN A 109 -5.31 -15.29 -1.98
N ILE A 110 -5.04 -14.00 -1.68
CA ILE A 110 -6.08 -12.96 -1.74
C ILE A 110 -6.57 -12.68 -3.15
N PHE A 111 -5.82 -13.11 -4.17
CA PHE A 111 -6.11 -12.89 -5.59
C PHE A 111 -6.82 -14.08 -6.25
N ALA A 112 -7.09 -15.17 -5.54
CA ALA A 112 -7.60 -16.43 -6.13
C ALA A 112 -8.87 -16.27 -6.96
N LYS A 113 -9.79 -15.37 -6.54
CA LYS A 113 -11.07 -15.11 -7.23
C LYS A 113 -11.10 -13.79 -8.00
N SER A 114 -9.96 -13.10 -8.14
CA SER A 114 -9.92 -11.81 -8.84
C SER A 114 -9.82 -11.98 -10.36
N LYS A 115 -10.36 -11.01 -11.10
CA LYS A 115 -10.22 -10.90 -12.55
C LYS A 115 -8.75 -10.67 -12.95
N LYS A 116 -8.47 -10.52 -14.25
CA LYS A 116 -7.15 -10.15 -14.75
C LYS A 116 -6.88 -8.65 -14.58
N VAL A 117 -7.86 -7.81 -14.92
CA VAL A 117 -7.77 -6.34 -14.85
C VAL A 117 -8.65 -5.83 -13.70
N PHE A 118 -8.04 -5.19 -12.69
CA PHE A 118 -8.76 -4.61 -11.56
C PHE A 118 -7.87 -3.69 -10.70
N SER A 119 -8.52 -2.78 -9.95
CA SER A 119 -7.85 -1.95 -8.92
C SER A 119 -7.64 -2.73 -7.63
N MET A 120 -6.52 -2.49 -6.95
CA MET A 120 -6.22 -3.07 -5.63
C MET A 120 -7.29 -2.75 -4.59
N ASN A 121 -8.01 -1.64 -4.73
CA ASN A 121 -9.12 -1.26 -3.84
C ASN A 121 -10.15 -2.39 -3.70
N LYS A 122 -10.48 -3.11 -4.79
CA LYS A 122 -11.42 -4.24 -4.73
C LYS A 122 -10.98 -5.36 -3.78
N ILE A 123 -9.68 -5.57 -3.65
CA ILE A 123 -9.13 -6.54 -2.69
C ILE A 123 -9.21 -5.97 -1.27
N TRP A 124 -8.83 -4.70 -1.10
CA TRP A 124 -8.88 -4.05 0.22
C TRP A 124 -10.32 -3.98 0.74
N ASP A 125 -11.29 -3.56 -0.08
CA ASP A 125 -12.71 -3.51 0.29
C ASP A 125 -13.22 -4.88 0.76
N HIS A 126 -12.90 -5.95 0.00
CA HIS A 126 -13.26 -7.30 0.38
C HIS A 126 -12.61 -7.75 1.71
N LEU A 127 -11.35 -7.38 1.94
CA LEU A 127 -10.66 -7.70 3.19
C LEU A 127 -11.15 -6.86 4.37
N ILE A 128 -11.56 -5.59 4.13
CA ILE A 128 -12.18 -4.71 5.12
C ILE A 128 -13.51 -5.31 5.60
N LEU A 129 -14.39 -5.68 4.67
CA LEU A 129 -15.67 -6.34 5.00
C LEU A 129 -15.48 -7.59 5.88
N LYS A 130 -14.39 -8.30 5.69
CA LYS A 130 -14.03 -9.49 6.49
C LYS A 130 -13.18 -9.18 7.73
N LYS A 131 -12.88 -7.92 8.03
CA LYS A 131 -11.96 -7.48 9.10
C LYS A 131 -10.56 -8.14 9.00
N LYS A 132 -10.09 -8.41 7.77
CA LYS A 132 -8.83 -9.10 7.47
C LYS A 132 -7.74 -8.18 6.90
N LEU A 133 -8.05 -6.93 6.57
CA LEU A 133 -7.04 -5.95 6.20
C LEU A 133 -6.40 -5.39 7.46
N ARG A 134 -5.08 -5.58 7.58
CA ARG A 134 -4.30 -5.02 8.68
C ARG A 134 -3.64 -3.71 8.24
N GLY A 135 -3.48 -2.79 9.18
CA GLY A 135 -2.82 -1.52 8.97
C GLY A 135 -1.83 -1.21 10.06
N LYS A 136 -0.85 -0.35 9.75
CA LYS A 136 0.06 0.27 10.70
C LYS A 136 0.23 1.73 10.32
N LEU A 137 0.04 2.64 11.26
CA LEU A 137 0.33 4.07 11.07
C LEU A 137 1.83 4.30 11.18
N ILE A 138 2.37 5.07 10.22
CA ILE A 138 3.68 5.70 10.30
C ILE A 138 3.52 7.10 10.90
N LYS A 139 4.45 7.51 11.77
CA LYS A 139 4.43 8.81 12.46
C LYS A 139 5.36 9.83 11.83
N SER A 140 6.39 9.36 11.16
CA SER A 140 7.34 10.22 10.45
C SER A 140 6.74 10.72 9.13
N LYS A 141 7.21 11.89 8.68
CA LYS A 141 6.77 12.49 7.42
C LYS A 141 7.16 11.63 6.22
N ILE A 142 6.25 11.51 5.27
CA ILE A 142 6.46 10.88 3.96
C ILE A 142 6.09 11.88 2.87
N LEU A 143 6.65 11.71 1.69
CA LEU A 143 6.47 12.60 0.57
C LEU A 143 5.86 11.85 -0.61
N HIS A 144 4.78 12.40 -1.17
CA HIS A 144 4.17 11.92 -2.41
C HIS A 144 4.58 12.83 -3.56
N ILE A 145 5.17 12.25 -4.60
CA ILE A 145 5.60 12.93 -5.82
C ILE A 145 4.83 12.33 -7.00
N GLY A 146 3.53 12.62 -7.04
CA GLY A 146 2.64 12.08 -8.08
C GLY A 146 2.56 12.94 -9.34
N ASP A 147 3.08 14.18 -9.29
CA ASP A 147 3.09 15.11 -10.41
C ASP A 147 4.31 16.05 -10.37
N LYS A 148 4.57 16.74 -11.50
CA LYS A 148 5.69 17.67 -11.65
C LYS A 148 5.68 18.79 -10.61
N LYS A 149 4.50 19.30 -10.26
CA LYS A 149 4.34 20.38 -9.29
C LYS A 149 4.75 19.94 -7.88
N SER A 150 4.34 18.74 -7.48
CA SER A 150 4.75 18.16 -6.19
C SER A 150 6.26 17.92 -6.11
N PHE A 151 6.91 17.65 -7.25
CA PHE A 151 8.36 17.50 -7.33
C PHE A 151 9.09 18.86 -7.20
N GLU A 152 8.56 19.93 -7.79
CA GLU A 152 9.17 21.27 -7.75
C GLU A 152 8.98 21.96 -6.39
N GLU A 153 7.96 21.57 -5.61
CA GLU A 153 7.68 22.11 -4.26
C GLU A 153 8.49 21.39 -3.15
N THR A 154 9.39 20.45 -3.50
CA THR A 154 10.17 19.63 -2.57
C THR A 154 11.62 20.04 -2.49
#